data_d800f595382edeb4fa7ffca665df8406
#
_entry.id   d800f595382edeb4fa7ffca665df8406
#
_cell.length_a   1.000
_cell.length_b   1.000
_cell.length_c   1.000
_cell.angle_alpha   90.00
_cell.angle_beta   90.00
_cell.angle_gamma   90.00
#
_symmetry.space_group_name_H-M   'P 1'
#
loop_
_entity.id
_entity.type
_entity.pdbx_description
1 polymer ?
#
loop_
_entity_poly.entity_id
_entity_poly.type
_entity_poly.pdbx_seq_one_letter_code
_entity_poly.pdbx_strand_id
1 'polypeptide(L)'
;MQRREALGTLTASAVGLATLATGANAFANQGYAHEMHFETCAKTCAECQIHCDSCFQHCADLVAKGDKSHVKTMHACVDCAECCKLAATLSARHSPYAAAACECCAKCNDDCAAACEKFPDDKQMAMCAKACRDCAKACREMIKHMAH
;
A
#
# COMPACT_ATOMS: atom_id res chain seq x y z
N MET A 1 -48.48 18.76 63.19
CA MET A 1 -47.77 19.23 61.97
C MET A 1 -46.78 18.16 61.59
N GLN A 2 -47.17 17.31 60.61
CA GLN A 2 -46.26 16.22 60.10
C GLN A 2 -45.88 16.58 58.68
N ARG A 3 -44.58 16.74 58.45
CA ARG A 3 -44.00 16.84 57.09
C ARG A 3 -43.79 15.45 56.55
N ARG A 4 -44.45 15.12 55.44
CA ARG A 4 -44.18 13.93 54.65
C ARG A 4 -43.09 14.25 53.65
N GLU A 5 -41.96 13.58 53.75
CA GLU A 5 -40.92 13.56 52.76
C GLU A 5 -41.29 12.55 51.65
N ALA A 6 -41.37 13.06 50.40
CA ALA A 6 -41.52 12.23 49.24
C ALA A 6 -40.13 11.88 48.70
N LEU A 7 -39.70 10.60 48.88
CA LEU A 7 -38.56 10.04 48.17
C LEU A 7 -38.96 9.74 46.72
N GLY A 8 -38.47 10.58 45.83
CA GLY A 8 -38.50 10.28 44.39
C GLY A 8 -37.37 9.33 44.01
N THR A 9 -37.71 8.13 43.65
CA THR A 9 -36.78 7.14 43.09
C THR A 9 -36.42 7.53 41.65
N LEU A 10 -35.19 8.01 41.43
CA LEU A 10 -34.61 8.19 40.12
C LEU A 10 -34.14 6.81 39.60
N THR A 11 -34.96 6.18 38.77
CA THR A 11 -34.49 5.05 37.94
C THR A 11 -33.69 5.58 36.79
N ALA A 12 -32.37 5.59 36.94
CA ALA A 12 -31.46 5.88 35.84
C ALA A 12 -31.45 4.71 34.84
N SER A 13 -32.04 4.95 33.66
CA SER A 13 -32.02 3.98 32.56
C SER A 13 -30.60 3.81 32.03
N ALA A 14 -29.96 2.70 32.36
CA ALA A 14 -28.59 2.33 31.94
C ALA A 14 -28.50 1.85 30.47
N VAL A 15 -29.49 2.12 29.63
CA VAL A 15 -29.55 1.59 28.25
C VAL A 15 -28.85 2.51 27.23
N GLY A 16 -28.56 3.77 27.58
CA GLY A 16 -27.97 4.74 26.63
C GLY A 16 -26.46 4.69 26.45
N LEU A 17 -25.71 4.12 27.40
CA LEU A 17 -24.22 4.15 27.33
C LEU A 17 -23.61 3.00 26.52
N ALA A 18 -24.29 1.87 26.36
CA ALA A 18 -23.76 0.73 25.63
C ALA A 18 -23.68 0.96 24.08
N THR A 19 -24.61 1.74 23.54
CA THR A 19 -24.67 2.02 22.10
C THR A 19 -23.62 3.05 21.64
N LEU A 20 -23.22 3.98 22.52
CA LEU A 20 -22.17 4.96 22.22
C LEU A 20 -20.77 4.33 22.24
N ALA A 21 -20.53 3.35 23.12
CA ALA A 21 -19.23 2.66 23.19
C ALA A 21 -18.99 1.76 21.98
N THR A 22 -20.03 1.11 21.42
CA THR A 22 -19.89 0.28 20.21
C THR A 22 -19.66 1.12 18.96
N GLY A 23 -20.29 2.30 18.84
CA GLY A 23 -20.04 3.24 17.74
C GLY A 23 -18.63 3.80 17.75
N ALA A 24 -18.11 4.24 18.89
CA ALA A 24 -16.77 4.79 19.02
C ALA A 24 -15.67 3.76 18.66
N ASN A 25 -15.85 2.50 19.06
CA ASN A 25 -14.92 1.43 18.70
C ASN A 25 -14.94 1.08 17.19
N ALA A 26 -16.11 1.17 16.54
CA ALA A 26 -16.22 0.92 15.10
C ALA A 26 -15.50 2.02 14.29
N PHE A 27 -15.67 3.30 14.64
CA PHE A 27 -14.98 4.42 13.99
C PHE A 27 -13.47 4.40 14.24
N ALA A 28 -13.03 4.08 15.44
CA ALA A 28 -11.62 3.94 15.77
C ALA A 28 -10.97 2.80 14.98
N ASN A 29 -11.66 1.68 14.81
CA ASN A 29 -11.16 0.53 14.05
C ASN A 29 -11.08 0.82 12.54
N GLN A 30 -12.01 1.59 11.98
CA GLN A 30 -11.97 2.02 10.58
C GLN A 30 -10.81 2.99 10.32
N GLY A 31 -10.57 3.95 11.20
CA GLY A 31 -9.44 4.87 11.10
C GLY A 31 -8.10 4.15 11.14
N TYR A 32 -7.95 3.19 12.04
CA TYR A 32 -6.74 2.39 12.18
C TYR A 32 -6.49 1.48 10.96
N ALA A 33 -7.52 0.86 10.43
CA ALA A 33 -7.43 0.05 9.21
C ALA A 33 -7.01 0.89 7.99
N HIS A 34 -7.58 2.09 7.84
CA HIS A 34 -7.24 3.01 6.77
C HIS A 34 -5.77 3.45 6.84
N GLU A 35 -5.28 3.84 8.01
CA GLU A 35 -3.87 4.21 8.24
C GLU A 35 -2.92 3.06 7.90
N MET A 36 -3.27 1.83 8.29
CA MET A 36 -2.48 0.64 8.03
C MET A 36 -2.32 0.34 6.52
N HIS A 37 -3.31 0.66 5.68
CA HIS A 37 -3.20 0.48 4.24
C HIS A 37 -2.23 1.46 3.60
N PHE A 38 -2.21 2.71 4.03
CA PHE A 38 -1.24 3.70 3.58
C PHE A 38 0.18 3.32 3.96
N GLU A 39 0.39 2.91 5.21
CA GLU A 39 1.71 2.49 5.69
C GLU A 39 2.23 1.26 4.96
N THR A 40 1.37 0.24 4.80
CA THR A 40 1.72 -0.98 4.07
C THR A 40 2.07 -0.67 2.62
N CYS A 41 1.26 0.13 1.94
CA CYS A 41 1.53 0.52 0.55
C CYS A 41 2.84 1.30 0.43
N ALA A 42 3.09 2.27 1.32
CA ALA A 42 4.31 3.07 1.31
C ALA A 42 5.56 2.20 1.48
N LYS A 43 5.55 1.27 2.44
CA LYS A 43 6.67 0.34 2.67
C LYS A 43 6.90 -0.59 1.49
N THR A 44 5.83 -1.21 0.99
CA THR A 44 5.96 -2.17 -0.13
C THR A 44 6.44 -1.48 -1.41
N CYS A 45 6.00 -0.26 -1.69
CA CYS A 45 6.50 0.53 -2.82
C CYS A 45 7.98 0.90 -2.64
N ALA A 46 8.41 1.32 -1.43
CA ALA A 46 9.80 1.64 -1.17
C ALA A 46 10.73 0.42 -1.31
N GLU A 47 10.30 -0.74 -0.83
CA GLU A 47 11.02 -2.01 -1.01
C GLU A 47 11.11 -2.41 -2.49
N CYS A 48 10.00 -2.27 -3.23
CA CYS A 48 9.97 -2.57 -4.66
C CYS A 48 10.89 -1.66 -5.46
N GLN A 49 10.98 -0.36 -5.12
CA GLN A 49 11.96 0.55 -5.73
C GLN A 49 13.38 -0.01 -5.63
N ILE A 50 13.81 -0.46 -4.44
CA ILE A 50 15.15 -1.01 -4.22
C ILE A 50 15.38 -2.24 -5.11
N HIS A 51 14.40 -3.12 -5.23
CA HIS A 51 14.49 -4.29 -6.11
C HIS A 51 14.59 -3.90 -7.58
N CYS A 52 13.83 -2.91 -8.03
CA CYS A 52 13.88 -2.42 -9.40
C CYS A 52 15.20 -1.74 -9.72
N ASP A 53 15.76 -0.91 -8.83
CA ASP A 53 17.05 -0.27 -9.00
C ASP A 53 18.19 -1.31 -9.07
N SER A 54 18.15 -2.33 -8.20
CA SER A 54 19.11 -3.43 -8.22
C SER A 54 19.01 -4.27 -9.50
N CYS A 55 17.79 -4.54 -9.98
CA CYS A 55 17.52 -5.26 -11.21
C CYS A 55 17.95 -4.43 -12.44
N PHE A 56 17.75 -3.13 -12.42
CA PHE A 56 18.26 -2.21 -13.45
C PHE A 56 19.78 -2.34 -13.59
N GLN A 57 20.52 -2.26 -12.47
CA GLN A 57 21.99 -2.39 -12.49
C GLN A 57 22.42 -3.74 -13.03
N HIS A 58 21.77 -4.84 -12.61
CA HIS A 58 22.02 -6.17 -13.13
C HIS A 58 21.82 -6.26 -14.66
N CYS A 59 20.71 -5.73 -15.17
CA CYS A 59 20.46 -5.66 -16.61
C CYS A 59 21.50 -4.82 -17.35
N ALA A 60 21.91 -3.68 -16.79
CA ALA A 60 22.94 -2.82 -17.37
C ALA A 60 24.26 -3.54 -17.51
N ASP A 61 24.68 -4.31 -16.49
CA ASP A 61 25.89 -5.11 -16.52
C ASP A 61 25.85 -6.20 -17.59
N LEU A 62 24.70 -6.84 -17.80
CA LEU A 62 24.51 -7.86 -18.84
C LEU A 62 24.54 -7.22 -20.23
N VAL A 63 23.90 -6.07 -20.41
CA VAL A 63 23.91 -5.31 -21.67
C VAL A 63 25.33 -4.84 -22.00
N ALA A 64 26.10 -4.38 -21.02
CA ALA A 64 27.50 -3.98 -21.19
C ALA A 64 28.39 -5.15 -21.64
N LYS A 65 28.05 -6.40 -21.26
CA LYS A 65 28.71 -7.64 -21.72
C LYS A 65 28.21 -8.12 -23.09
N GLY A 66 27.29 -7.39 -23.73
CA GLY A 66 26.78 -7.67 -25.07
C GLY A 66 25.42 -8.38 -25.11
N ASP A 67 24.83 -8.72 -23.98
CA ASP A 67 23.50 -9.34 -23.93
C ASP A 67 22.39 -8.29 -24.03
N LYS A 68 22.02 -7.98 -25.26
CA LYS A 68 20.97 -6.98 -25.56
C LYS A 68 19.56 -7.44 -25.25
N SER A 69 19.33 -8.71 -24.91
CA SER A 69 18.00 -9.23 -24.57
C SER A 69 17.42 -8.55 -23.32
N HIS A 70 18.27 -8.02 -22.44
CA HIS A 70 17.92 -7.37 -21.18
C HIS A 70 17.55 -5.87 -21.31
N VAL A 71 17.74 -5.23 -22.47
CA VAL A 71 17.51 -3.78 -22.67
C VAL A 71 16.06 -3.41 -22.30
N LYS A 72 15.07 -4.18 -22.74
CA LYS A 72 13.66 -3.89 -22.45
C LYS A 72 13.34 -3.98 -20.96
N THR A 73 13.90 -4.98 -20.28
CA THR A 73 13.72 -5.16 -18.84
C THR A 73 14.41 -4.05 -18.05
N MET A 74 15.61 -3.64 -18.49
CA MET A 74 16.34 -2.51 -17.92
C MET A 74 15.49 -1.23 -17.91
N HIS A 75 14.86 -0.87 -19.03
CA HIS A 75 13.97 0.29 -19.09
C HIS A 75 12.73 0.13 -18.18
N ALA A 76 12.10 -1.04 -18.20
CA ALA A 76 10.95 -1.30 -17.35
C ALA A 76 11.29 -1.17 -15.85
N CYS A 77 12.48 -1.59 -15.44
CA CYS A 77 12.93 -1.43 -14.05
C CYS A 77 13.09 0.04 -13.64
N VAL A 78 13.67 0.88 -14.49
CA VAL A 78 13.81 2.34 -14.22
C VAL A 78 12.44 2.99 -14.07
N ASP A 79 11.56 2.78 -15.04
CA ASP A 79 10.21 3.36 -15.02
C ASP A 79 9.43 2.92 -13.77
N CYS A 80 9.54 1.63 -13.41
CA CYS A 80 8.91 1.07 -12.23
C CYS A 80 9.47 1.65 -10.94
N ALA A 81 10.79 1.81 -10.82
CA ALA A 81 11.43 2.40 -9.65
C ALA A 81 10.93 3.83 -9.38
N GLU A 82 10.82 4.67 -10.41
CA GLU A 82 10.31 6.04 -10.26
C GLU A 82 8.81 6.08 -9.89
N CYS A 83 7.99 5.18 -10.46
CA CYS A 83 6.59 5.06 -10.07
C CYS A 83 6.46 4.60 -8.61
N CYS A 84 7.25 3.63 -8.17
CA CYS A 84 7.29 3.14 -6.79
C CYS A 84 7.69 4.25 -5.82
N LYS A 85 8.72 5.01 -6.11
CA LYS A 85 9.18 6.16 -5.32
C LYS A 85 8.08 7.21 -5.13
N LEU A 86 7.38 7.58 -6.19
CA LEU A 86 6.27 8.52 -6.13
C LEU A 86 5.12 7.96 -5.26
N ALA A 87 4.70 6.71 -5.50
CA ALA A 87 3.63 6.07 -4.76
C ALA A 87 3.96 5.93 -3.27
N ALA A 88 5.19 5.50 -2.93
CA ALA A 88 5.66 5.42 -1.55
C ALA A 88 5.58 6.77 -0.84
N THR A 89 6.10 7.82 -1.48
CA THR A 89 6.14 9.17 -0.92
C THR A 89 4.75 9.75 -0.68
N LEU A 90 3.82 9.58 -1.63
CA LEU A 90 2.47 10.12 -1.52
C LEU A 90 1.63 9.32 -0.52
N SER A 91 1.79 7.99 -0.47
CA SER A 91 1.13 7.14 0.51
C SER A 91 1.59 7.46 1.93
N ALA A 92 2.90 7.57 2.18
CA ALA A 92 3.45 7.90 3.49
C ALA A 92 2.95 9.25 4.06
N ARG A 93 2.51 10.16 3.20
CA ARG A 93 1.96 11.48 3.57
C ARG A 93 0.43 11.52 3.54
N HIS A 94 -0.25 10.40 3.32
CA HIS A 94 -1.71 10.33 3.16
C HIS A 94 -2.23 11.36 2.15
N SER A 95 -1.48 11.55 1.06
CA SER A 95 -1.78 12.55 0.04
C SER A 95 -3.08 12.23 -0.70
N PRO A 96 -3.91 13.22 -1.04
CA PRO A 96 -5.09 13.00 -1.90
C PRO A 96 -4.72 12.49 -3.30
N TYR A 97 -3.46 12.61 -3.70
CA TYR A 97 -2.93 12.10 -4.98
C TYR A 97 -2.38 10.67 -4.89
N ALA A 98 -2.41 10.04 -3.70
CA ALA A 98 -1.86 8.70 -3.51
C ALA A 98 -2.57 7.66 -4.38
N ALA A 99 -3.90 7.73 -4.55
CA ALA A 99 -4.64 6.82 -5.41
C ALA A 99 -4.14 6.86 -6.86
N ALA A 100 -4.03 8.05 -7.45
CA ALA A 100 -3.56 8.21 -8.84
C ALA A 100 -2.11 7.73 -9.02
N ALA A 101 -1.24 7.98 -8.04
CA ALA A 101 0.13 7.47 -8.06
C ALA A 101 0.17 5.95 -7.98
N CYS A 102 -0.67 5.35 -7.15
CA CYS A 102 -0.77 3.89 -6.99
C CYS A 102 -1.37 3.20 -8.23
N GLU A 103 -2.30 3.83 -8.95
CA GLU A 103 -2.79 3.32 -10.23
C GLU A 103 -1.67 3.22 -11.26
N CYS A 104 -0.88 4.28 -11.42
CA CYS A 104 0.28 4.29 -12.29
C CYS A 104 1.32 3.26 -11.83
N CYS A 105 1.64 3.24 -10.54
CA CYS A 105 2.59 2.31 -9.93
C CYS A 105 2.19 0.86 -10.14
N ALA A 106 0.93 0.49 -9.91
CA ALA A 106 0.45 -0.88 -10.10
C ALA A 106 0.61 -1.35 -11.55
N LYS A 107 0.36 -0.48 -12.53
CA LYS A 107 0.54 -0.79 -13.94
C LYS A 107 2.02 -0.97 -14.30
N CYS A 108 2.88 -0.03 -13.88
CA CYS A 108 4.33 -0.14 -14.12
C CYS A 108 4.92 -1.40 -13.50
N ASN A 109 4.45 -1.78 -12.31
CA ASN A 109 4.86 -3.00 -11.64
C ASN A 109 4.44 -4.26 -12.40
N ASP A 110 3.22 -4.32 -12.94
CA ASP A 110 2.80 -5.47 -13.77
C ASP A 110 3.65 -5.60 -15.02
N ASP A 111 3.95 -4.49 -15.69
CA ASP A 111 4.77 -4.47 -16.91
C ASP A 111 6.23 -4.87 -16.60
N CYS A 112 6.80 -4.38 -15.49
CA CYS A 112 8.14 -4.72 -15.03
C CYS A 112 8.23 -6.20 -14.65
N ALA A 113 7.27 -6.71 -13.87
CA ALA A 113 7.22 -8.13 -13.51
C ALA A 113 7.17 -9.02 -14.76
N ALA A 114 6.30 -8.71 -15.73
CA ALA A 114 6.18 -9.45 -16.98
C ALA A 114 7.46 -9.39 -17.84
N ALA A 115 8.26 -8.32 -17.73
CA ALA A 115 9.55 -8.23 -18.38
C ALA A 115 10.61 -9.12 -17.71
N CYS A 116 10.64 -9.14 -16.37
CA CYS A 116 11.55 -9.96 -15.58
C CYS A 116 11.23 -11.47 -15.70
N GLU A 117 9.95 -11.83 -15.72
CA GLU A 117 9.46 -13.22 -15.84
C GLU A 117 9.90 -13.93 -17.13
N LYS A 118 10.44 -13.20 -18.12
CA LYS A 118 11.01 -13.79 -19.33
C LYS A 118 12.34 -14.47 -19.09
N PHE A 119 12.94 -14.25 -17.94
CA PHE A 119 14.25 -14.80 -17.54
C PHE A 119 14.09 -15.66 -16.28
N PRO A 120 13.37 -16.80 -16.36
CA PRO A 120 12.98 -17.56 -15.16
C PRO A 120 14.15 -18.18 -14.39
N ASP A 121 15.28 -18.41 -15.06
CA ASP A 121 16.49 -18.98 -14.45
C ASP A 121 17.39 -17.93 -13.79
N ASP A 122 17.08 -16.64 -13.98
CA ASP A 122 17.81 -15.53 -13.37
C ASP A 122 17.18 -15.16 -12.01
N LYS A 123 17.95 -15.40 -10.94
CA LYS A 123 17.49 -15.15 -9.56
C LYS A 123 17.17 -13.67 -9.30
N GLN A 124 17.95 -12.74 -9.88
CA GLN A 124 17.72 -11.31 -9.70
C GLN A 124 16.42 -10.89 -10.37
N MET A 125 16.13 -11.41 -11.57
CA MET A 125 14.88 -11.18 -12.26
C MET A 125 13.70 -11.77 -11.49
N ALA A 126 13.82 -13.00 -10.99
CA ALA A 126 12.75 -13.63 -10.21
C ALA A 126 12.41 -12.84 -8.92
N MET A 127 13.43 -12.33 -8.21
CA MET A 127 13.24 -11.49 -7.04
C MET A 127 12.54 -10.17 -7.37
N CYS A 128 12.96 -9.50 -8.44
CA CYS A 128 12.34 -8.26 -8.91
C CYS A 128 10.89 -8.50 -9.35
N ALA A 129 10.61 -9.54 -10.12
CA ALA A 129 9.25 -9.89 -10.53
C ALA A 129 8.33 -10.08 -9.32
N LYS A 130 8.77 -10.84 -8.32
CA LYS A 130 8.01 -11.04 -7.08
C LYS A 130 7.72 -9.73 -6.37
N ALA A 131 8.73 -8.88 -6.17
CA ALA A 131 8.57 -7.59 -5.52
C ALA A 131 7.57 -6.69 -6.28
N CYS A 132 7.62 -6.68 -7.60
CA CYS A 132 6.69 -5.95 -8.44
C CYS A 132 5.25 -6.49 -8.30
N ARG A 133 5.02 -7.80 -8.29
CA ARG A 133 3.69 -8.38 -8.08
C ARG A 133 3.12 -8.03 -6.71
N ASP A 134 3.93 -8.10 -5.67
CA ASP A 134 3.52 -7.74 -4.30
C ASP A 134 3.18 -6.23 -4.21
N CYS A 135 3.98 -5.37 -4.85
CA CYS A 135 3.75 -3.93 -4.89
C CYS A 135 2.46 -3.58 -5.66
N ALA A 136 2.24 -4.17 -6.82
CA ALA A 136 1.01 -3.96 -7.59
C ALA A 136 -0.24 -4.34 -6.79
N LYS A 137 -0.18 -5.44 -6.01
CA LYS A 137 -1.25 -5.84 -5.11
C LYS A 137 -1.48 -4.81 -4.00
N ALA A 138 -0.43 -4.37 -3.31
CA ALA A 138 -0.53 -3.39 -2.24
C ALA A 138 -1.12 -2.05 -2.72
N CYS A 139 -0.71 -1.58 -3.89
CA CYS A 139 -1.28 -0.39 -4.53
C CYS A 139 -2.78 -0.53 -4.79
N ARG A 140 -3.22 -1.66 -5.35
CA ARG A 140 -4.65 -1.91 -5.62
C ARG A 140 -5.49 -2.00 -4.36
N GLU A 141 -4.97 -2.62 -3.29
CA GLU A 141 -5.66 -2.67 -2.00
C GLU A 141 -5.82 -1.26 -1.42
N MET A 142 -4.75 -0.44 -1.44
CA MET A 142 -4.81 0.93 -0.94
C MET A 142 -5.84 1.77 -1.72
N ILE A 143 -5.90 1.67 -3.06
CA ILE A 143 -6.88 2.38 -3.88
C ILE A 143 -8.32 2.04 -3.49
N LYS A 144 -8.62 0.75 -3.25
CA LYS A 144 -9.96 0.31 -2.81
C LYS A 144 -10.39 1.00 -1.51
N HIS A 145 -9.44 1.18 -0.58
CA HIS A 145 -9.72 1.80 0.71
C HIS A 145 -9.83 3.32 0.66
N MET A 146 -9.32 3.98 -0.39
CA MET A 146 -9.51 5.42 -0.62
C MET A 146 -10.84 5.75 -1.31
N ALA A 147 -11.49 4.78 -1.94
CA ALA A 147 -12.74 4.98 -2.68
C ALA A 147 -14.00 4.97 -1.77
N HIS A 148 -13.83 4.76 -0.47
CA HIS A 148 -14.89 4.73 0.54
C HIS A 148 -14.66 5.78 1.63
#